data_a378bc1f241a28e355251a09918bdde5
#
_entry.id   a378bc1f241a28e355251a09918bdde5
#
_cell.length_a   1.000
_cell.length_b   1.000
_cell.length_c   1.000
_cell.angle_alpha   90.00
_cell.angle_beta   90.00
_cell.angle_gamma   90.00
#
_symmetry.space_group_name_H-M   'P 1'
#
loop_
_entity.id
_entity.type
_entity.pdbx_description
1 polymer ?
#
loop_
_entity_poly.entity_id
_entity_poly.type
_entity_poly.pdbx_seq_one_letter_code
_entity_poly.pdbx_strand_id
1 'polypeptide(L)'
;MNEVKIRIEDMLNDLRQERDEIRVKLHLAKLETSEDWQKLEAKMGKFESKVKQLGGVTAEASKDMGRAAKLLGEEIRDGFKKIARTL
;
A
#
# COMPACT_ATOMS: atom_id res chain seq x y z
N MET A 1 4.20 0.00 23.27
CA MET A 1 4.04 -0.61 21.95
C MET A 1 2.91 0.07 21.22
N ASN A 2 3.09 0.38 19.95
CA ASN A 2 2.15 1.20 19.19
C ASN A 2 1.23 0.35 18.34
N GLU A 3 -0.05 0.23 18.74
CA GLU A 3 -1.04 -0.54 17.99
C GLU A 3 -1.24 -0.03 16.57
N VAL A 4 -1.17 1.28 16.39
CA VAL A 4 -1.30 1.90 15.05
C VAL A 4 -0.20 1.39 14.13
N LYS A 5 1.03 1.36 14.64
CA LYS A 5 2.18 0.85 13.87
C LYS A 5 1.97 -0.60 13.46
N ILE A 6 1.52 -1.45 14.38
CA ILE A 6 1.28 -2.87 14.09
C ILE A 6 0.23 -3.03 13.01
N ARG A 7 -0.88 -2.31 13.11
CA ARG A 7 -1.96 -2.37 12.10
C ARG A 7 -1.50 -1.91 10.72
N ILE A 8 -0.68 -0.86 10.69
CA ILE A 8 -0.14 -0.34 9.43
C ILE A 8 0.85 -1.33 8.82
N GLU A 9 1.69 -1.98 9.63
CA GLU A 9 2.60 -3.01 9.15
C GLU A 9 1.85 -4.23 8.60
N ASP A 10 0.77 -4.63 9.27
CA ASP A 10 -0.10 -5.72 8.78
C ASP A 10 -0.73 -5.34 7.45
N MET A 11 -1.22 -4.11 7.34
CA MET A 11 -1.77 -3.60 6.09
C MET A 11 -0.71 -3.62 4.97
N LEU A 12 0.53 -3.23 5.29
CA LEU A 12 1.62 -3.27 4.32
C LEU A 12 1.86 -4.69 3.81
N ASN A 13 1.87 -5.67 4.72
CA ASN A 13 2.07 -7.08 4.34
C ASN A 13 0.93 -7.57 3.44
N ASP A 14 -0.31 -7.23 3.77
CA ASP A 14 -1.48 -7.59 2.97
C ASP A 14 -1.40 -6.96 1.58
N LEU A 15 -1.04 -5.68 1.51
CA LEU A 15 -0.93 -4.98 0.24
C LEU A 15 0.21 -5.52 -0.63
N ARG A 16 1.32 -5.91 -0.01
CA ARG A 16 2.42 -6.55 -0.74
C ARG A 16 1.97 -7.85 -1.37
N GLN A 17 1.21 -8.65 -0.65
CA GLN A 17 0.68 -9.90 -1.15
C GLN A 17 -0.29 -9.65 -2.32
N GLU A 18 -1.22 -8.72 -2.16
CA GLU A 18 -2.16 -8.34 -3.21
C GLU A 18 -1.43 -7.83 -4.45
N ARG A 19 -0.42 -6.97 -4.23
CA ARG A 19 0.40 -6.45 -5.32
C ARG A 19 1.05 -7.56 -6.12
N ASP A 20 1.66 -8.52 -5.43
CA ASP A 20 2.36 -9.61 -6.10
C ASP A 20 1.40 -10.48 -6.91
N GLU A 21 0.23 -10.78 -6.37
CA GLU A 21 -0.80 -11.54 -7.06
C GLU A 21 -1.31 -10.81 -8.32
N ILE A 22 -1.58 -9.52 -8.19
CA ILE A 22 -2.05 -8.71 -9.32
C ILE A 22 -0.95 -8.56 -10.36
N ARG A 23 0.29 -8.38 -9.92
CA ARG A 23 1.43 -8.25 -10.84
C ARG A 23 1.55 -9.46 -11.75
N VAL A 24 1.38 -10.66 -11.21
CA VAL A 24 1.39 -11.88 -12.01
C VAL A 24 0.27 -11.87 -13.05
N LYS A 25 -0.94 -11.51 -12.64
CA LYS A 25 -2.10 -11.44 -13.54
C LYS A 25 -1.92 -10.40 -14.63
N LEU A 26 -1.37 -9.23 -14.26
CA LEU A 26 -1.08 -8.17 -15.22
C LEU A 26 -0.04 -8.60 -16.24
N HIS A 27 0.98 -9.31 -15.80
CA HIS A 27 2.02 -9.83 -16.68
C HIS A 27 1.41 -10.79 -17.71
N LEU A 28 0.57 -11.72 -17.27
CA LEU A 28 -0.12 -12.65 -18.14
C LEU A 28 -1.04 -11.95 -19.14
N ALA A 29 -1.65 -10.85 -18.73
CA ALA A 29 -2.52 -10.04 -19.58
C ALA A 29 -1.76 -9.00 -20.42
N LYS A 30 -0.44 -8.90 -20.24
CA LYS A 30 0.42 -7.89 -20.89
C LYS A 30 0.02 -6.45 -20.56
N LEU A 31 -0.44 -6.23 -19.32
CA LEU A 31 -0.89 -4.92 -18.83
C LEU A 31 0.01 -4.35 -17.74
N GLU A 32 1.19 -4.93 -17.51
CA GLU A 32 2.11 -4.50 -16.45
C GLU A 32 2.66 -3.08 -16.64
N THR A 33 2.56 -2.54 -17.85
CA THR A 33 3.01 -1.18 -18.13
C THR A 33 1.88 -0.17 -18.14
N SER A 34 0.65 -0.57 -17.76
CA SER A 34 -0.48 0.34 -17.75
C SER A 34 -0.24 1.51 -16.78
N GLU A 35 -0.74 2.69 -17.16
CA GLU A 35 -0.57 3.90 -16.37
C GLU A 35 -1.17 3.76 -14.97
N ASP A 36 -2.36 3.17 -14.88
CA ASP A 36 -3.04 2.98 -13.61
C ASP A 36 -2.22 2.11 -12.65
N TRP A 37 -1.62 1.04 -13.17
CA TRP A 37 -0.77 0.18 -12.36
C TRP A 37 0.49 0.89 -11.90
N GLN A 38 1.13 1.65 -12.79
CA GLN A 38 2.32 2.41 -12.43
C GLN A 38 2.03 3.43 -11.33
N LYS A 39 0.88 4.08 -11.37
CA LYS A 39 0.44 5.01 -10.32
C LYS A 39 0.27 4.29 -8.98
N LEU A 40 -0.31 3.09 -8.98
CA LEU A 40 -0.48 2.31 -7.77
C LEU A 40 0.85 1.83 -7.21
N GLU A 41 1.78 1.43 -8.05
CA GLU A 41 3.13 1.06 -7.59
C GLU A 41 3.86 2.25 -6.96
N ALA A 42 3.72 3.44 -7.53
CA ALA A 42 4.28 4.65 -6.96
C ALA A 42 3.69 4.95 -5.58
N LYS A 43 2.37 4.82 -5.44
CA LYS A 43 1.68 5.00 -4.15
C LYS A 43 2.14 3.96 -3.14
N MET A 44 2.34 2.72 -3.58
CA MET A 44 2.85 1.65 -2.73
C MET A 44 4.23 1.98 -2.17
N GLY A 45 5.11 2.54 -3.00
CA GLY A 45 6.42 3.01 -2.56
C GLY A 45 6.33 4.09 -1.50
N LYS A 46 5.41 5.05 -1.68
CA LYS A 46 5.16 6.10 -0.68
C LYS A 46 4.64 5.52 0.62
N PHE A 47 3.74 4.55 0.54
CA PHE A 47 3.20 3.88 1.72
C PHE A 47 4.29 3.15 2.49
N GLU A 48 5.14 2.41 1.80
CA GLU A 48 6.28 1.72 2.43
C GLU A 48 7.21 2.70 3.15
N SER A 49 7.49 3.85 2.54
CA SER A 49 8.31 4.90 3.15
C SER A 49 7.66 5.43 4.43
N LYS A 50 6.35 5.66 4.41
CA LYS A 50 5.62 6.13 5.59
C LYS A 50 5.66 5.11 6.73
N VAL A 51 5.54 3.83 6.40
CA VAL A 51 5.61 2.76 7.40
C VAL A 51 6.99 2.74 8.07
N LYS A 52 8.06 2.91 7.29
CA LYS A 52 9.42 2.99 7.84
C LYS A 52 9.58 4.19 8.77
N GLN A 53 9.03 5.34 8.40
CA GLN A 53 9.11 6.55 9.20
C GLN A 53 8.40 6.40 10.55
N LEU A 54 7.33 5.61 10.62
CA LEU A 54 6.61 5.37 11.87
C LEU A 54 7.49 4.77 12.96
N GLY A 55 8.52 4.01 12.59
CA GLY A 55 9.43 3.39 13.53
C GLY A 55 10.34 4.37 14.27
N GLY A 56 10.52 5.58 13.72
CA GLY A 56 11.44 6.57 14.27
C GLY A 56 10.80 7.81 14.86
N VAL A 57 9.47 7.85 15.03
CA VAL A 57 8.76 9.04 15.50
C VAL A 57 8.19 8.86 16.91
N THR A 58 7.86 9.99 17.55
CA THR A 58 7.22 9.99 18.87
C THR A 58 5.80 9.44 18.80
N ALA A 59 5.23 9.10 19.95
CA ALA A 59 3.85 8.61 20.03
C ALA A 59 2.84 9.60 19.46
N GLU A 60 3.03 10.89 19.68
CA GLU A 60 2.15 11.93 19.14
C GLU A 60 2.24 12.02 17.62
N ALA A 61 3.46 12.10 17.11
CA ALA A 61 3.69 12.18 15.66
C ALA A 61 3.20 10.92 14.95
N SER A 62 3.30 9.76 15.61
CA SER A 62 2.86 8.50 15.01
C SER A 62 1.35 8.43 14.78
N LYS A 63 0.55 9.15 15.56
CA LYS A 63 -0.90 9.20 15.35
C LYS A 63 -1.27 9.85 14.02
N ASP A 64 -0.67 11.01 13.74
CA ASP A 64 -0.94 11.75 12.50
C ASP A 64 -0.34 11.01 11.30
N MET A 65 0.88 10.53 11.42
CA MET A 65 1.53 9.76 10.37
C MET A 65 0.80 8.44 10.11
N GLY A 66 0.30 7.81 11.18
CA GLY A 66 -0.47 6.58 11.09
C GLY A 66 -1.78 6.78 10.32
N ARG A 67 -2.47 7.89 10.56
CA ARG A 67 -3.69 8.22 9.82
C ARG A 67 -3.40 8.43 8.33
N ALA A 68 -2.34 9.19 8.04
CA ALA A 68 -1.95 9.44 6.66
C ALA A 68 -1.58 8.14 5.95
N ALA A 69 -0.82 7.28 6.62
CA ALA A 69 -0.45 5.97 6.07
C ALA A 69 -1.69 5.10 5.86
N LYS A 70 -2.62 5.08 6.80
CA LYS A 70 -3.84 4.30 6.69
C LYS A 70 -4.69 4.74 5.50
N LEU A 71 -4.87 6.05 5.32
CA LEU A 71 -5.63 6.58 4.19
C LEU A 71 -4.98 6.21 2.86
N LEU A 72 -3.66 6.32 2.78
CA LEU A 72 -2.93 5.93 1.58
C LEU A 72 -3.06 4.43 1.32
N GLY A 73 -2.96 3.61 2.37
CA GLY A 73 -3.13 2.16 2.26
C GLY A 73 -4.51 1.77 1.78
N GLU A 74 -5.56 2.43 2.27
CA GLU A 74 -6.93 2.21 1.83
C GLU A 74 -7.12 2.60 0.36
N GLU A 75 -6.54 3.70 -0.05
CA GLU A 75 -6.57 4.16 -1.44
C GLU A 75 -5.90 3.13 -2.36
N ILE A 76 -4.75 2.59 -1.95
CA ILE A 76 -4.05 1.55 -2.70
C ILE A 76 -4.89 0.28 -2.78
N ARG A 77 -5.49 -0.13 -1.67
CA ARG A 77 -6.36 -1.31 -1.64
C ARG A 77 -7.52 -1.18 -2.60
N ASP A 78 -8.17 -0.03 -2.62
CA ASP A 78 -9.28 0.23 -3.54
C ASP A 78 -8.81 0.19 -4.99
N GLY A 79 -7.64 0.75 -5.26
CA GLY A 79 -7.05 0.70 -6.60
C GLY A 79 -6.74 -0.72 -7.03
N PHE A 80 -6.20 -1.55 -6.15
CA PHE A 80 -5.94 -2.96 -6.44
C PHE A 80 -7.22 -3.71 -6.74
N LYS A 81 -8.29 -3.46 -5.97
CA LYS A 81 -9.60 -4.09 -6.22
C LYS A 81 -10.16 -3.72 -7.59
N LYS A 82 -10.04 -2.44 -7.96
CA LYS A 82 -10.51 -1.98 -9.27
C LYS A 82 -9.76 -2.67 -10.41
N ILE A 83 -8.45 -2.75 -10.31
CA ILE A 83 -7.65 -3.44 -11.32
C ILE A 83 -7.99 -4.92 -11.36
N ALA A 84 -8.11 -5.57 -10.22
CA ALA A 84 -8.46 -6.99 -10.16
C ALA A 84 -9.80 -7.31 -10.83
N ARG A 85 -10.76 -6.39 -10.75
CA ARG A 85 -12.07 -6.57 -11.40
C ARG A 85 -11.99 -6.53 -12.92
N THR A 86 -10.99 -5.86 -13.48
CA THR A 86 -10.82 -5.76 -14.93
C THR A 86 -9.99 -6.91 -15.50
N LEU A 87 -9.40 -7.69 -14.63
CA LEU A 87 -8.61 -8.86 -15.02
C LEU A 87 -9.50 -10.11 -15.03
#